data_ab0168ca9ad37ed792263d8550a51841
#
_entry.id   ab0168ca9ad37ed792263d8550a51841
#
_cell.length_a   1.000
_cell.length_b   1.000
_cell.length_c   1.000
_cell.angle_alpha   90.00
_cell.angle_beta   90.00
_cell.angle_gamma   90.00
#
_symmetry.space_group_name_H-M   'P 1'
#
loop_
_entity.id
_entity.type
_entity.pdbx_description
1 polymer ?
#
loop_
_entity_poly.entity_id
_entity_poly.type
_entity_poly.pdbx_seq_one_letter_code
_entity_poly.pdbx_strand_id
1 'polypeptide(L)'
;MIRVKIFILDMTKILTIDQGTTSSRSIVFDSNANIVEVSQKEYPLIYPEDGWVEIDPEVLIKSVTDTLSEVNLDGIASAAITNQRETTI
;
A
#
# COMPACT_ATOMS: atom_id res chain seq x y z
N MET A 1 -18.39 -29.74 7.68
CA MET A 1 -16.98 -29.88 7.31
C MET A 1 -16.54 -28.89 6.26
N ILE A 2 -17.23 -28.81 5.15
CA ILE A 2 -16.96 -27.80 4.11
C ILE A 2 -17.11 -26.38 4.66
N ARG A 3 -18.05 -26.17 5.56
CA ARG A 3 -18.29 -24.85 6.18
C ARG A 3 -17.08 -24.35 6.98
N VAL A 4 -16.31 -25.23 7.60
CA VAL A 4 -15.12 -24.85 8.37
C VAL A 4 -14.05 -24.31 7.43
N LYS A 5 -13.86 -24.93 6.26
CA LYS A 5 -12.89 -24.46 5.26
C LYS A 5 -13.26 -23.11 4.69
N ILE A 6 -14.56 -22.89 4.38
CA ILE A 6 -15.03 -21.59 3.89
C ILE A 6 -14.82 -20.51 4.94
N PHE A 7 -15.11 -20.81 6.19
CA PHE A 7 -14.93 -19.88 7.30
C PHE A 7 -13.46 -19.46 7.43
N ILE A 8 -12.51 -20.41 7.31
CA ILE A 8 -11.08 -20.12 7.38
C ILE A 8 -10.65 -19.23 6.20
N LEU A 9 -11.16 -19.51 5.00
CA LEU A 9 -10.88 -18.69 3.81
C LEU A 9 -11.39 -17.26 3.97
N ASP A 10 -12.54 -17.06 4.61
CA ASP A 10 -13.11 -15.74 4.87
C ASP A 10 -12.23 -14.89 5.79
N MET A 11 -11.31 -15.50 6.54
CA MET A 11 -10.34 -14.80 7.37
C MET A 11 -9.06 -14.41 6.62
N THR A 12 -8.92 -14.83 5.37
CA THR A 12 -7.75 -14.52 4.55
C THR A 12 -7.79 -13.05 4.13
N LYS A 13 -6.65 -12.39 4.25
CA LYS A 13 -6.50 -10.98 3.89
C LYS A 13 -5.43 -10.80 2.82
N ILE A 14 -5.59 -9.74 2.03
CA ILE A 14 -4.65 -9.36 0.99
C ILE A 14 -4.22 -7.92 1.27
N LEU A 15 -2.90 -7.70 1.25
CA LEU A 15 -2.33 -6.36 1.38
C LEU A 15 -1.99 -5.82 0.00
N THR A 16 -2.36 -4.59 -0.28
CA THR A 16 -1.85 -3.87 -1.45
C THR A 16 -1.11 -2.62 -1.00
N ILE A 17 0.02 -2.35 -1.64
CA ILE A 17 0.79 -1.13 -1.45
C ILE A 17 0.69 -0.34 -2.75
N ASP A 18 0.03 0.81 -2.67
CA ASP A 18 -0.17 1.69 -3.81
C ASP A 18 0.72 2.92 -3.65
N GLN A 19 1.66 3.08 -4.57
CA GLN A 19 2.60 4.18 -4.57
C GLN A 19 2.20 5.17 -5.65
N GLY A 20 1.50 6.22 -5.25
CA GLY A 20 1.04 7.26 -6.16
C GLY A 20 2.06 8.38 -6.36
N THR A 21 1.65 9.43 -7.04
CA THR A 21 2.50 10.58 -7.37
C THR A 21 2.89 11.38 -6.12
N THR A 22 1.97 11.53 -5.17
CA THR A 22 2.17 12.39 -4.01
C THR A 22 1.95 11.67 -2.68
N SER A 23 1.60 10.39 -2.71
CA SER A 23 1.32 9.63 -1.49
C SER A 23 1.59 8.15 -1.68
N SER A 24 1.84 7.47 -0.57
CA SER A 24 1.87 6.01 -0.50
C SER A 24 0.68 5.54 0.35
N ARG A 25 0.12 4.39 -0.03
CA ARG A 25 -1.06 3.85 0.62
C ARG A 25 -0.91 2.35 0.81
N SER A 26 -1.21 1.88 2.02
CA SER A 26 -1.34 0.45 2.31
C SER A 26 -2.81 0.15 2.56
N ILE A 27 -3.35 -0.80 1.83
CA ILE A 27 -4.75 -1.20 1.91
C ILE A 27 -4.82 -2.69 2.20
N VAL A 28 -5.61 -3.05 3.21
CA VAL A 28 -5.88 -4.45 3.53
C VAL A 28 -7.29 -4.77 3.08
N PHE A 29 -7.42 -5.80 2.26
CA PHE A 29 -8.70 -6.32 1.79
C PHE A 29 -8.99 -7.67 2.44
N ASP A 30 -10.26 -7.97 2.64
CA ASP A 30 -10.68 -9.31 3.01
C ASP A 30 -10.85 -10.21 1.76
N SER A 31 -11.26 -11.46 1.98
CA SER A 31 -11.44 -12.43 0.89
C SER A 31 -12.58 -12.07 -0.07
N ASN A 32 -13.46 -11.16 0.30
CA ASN A 32 -14.57 -10.67 -0.53
C ASN A 32 -14.23 -9.35 -1.22
N ALA A 33 -12.96 -8.93 -1.18
CA ALA A 33 -12.48 -7.67 -1.75
C ALA A 33 -13.04 -6.41 -1.07
N ASN A 34 -13.50 -6.54 0.17
CA ASN A 34 -13.87 -5.38 0.98
C ASN A 34 -12.63 -4.79 1.65
N ILE A 35 -12.57 -3.47 1.73
CA ILE A 35 -11.48 -2.78 2.43
C ILE A 35 -11.68 -2.95 3.93
N VAL A 36 -10.65 -3.51 4.59
CA VAL A 36 -10.62 -3.71 6.04
C VAL A 36 -9.92 -2.55 6.73
N GLU A 37 -8.77 -2.15 6.19
CA GLU A 37 -7.96 -1.06 6.73
C GLU A 37 -7.27 -0.31 5.60
N VAL A 38 -7.04 0.99 5.82
CA VAL A 38 -6.29 1.85 4.90
C VAL A 38 -5.38 2.75 5.73
N SER A 39 -4.14 2.88 5.31
CA SER A 39 -3.24 3.91 5.81
C SER A 39 -2.60 4.62 4.63
N GLN A 40 -2.53 5.94 4.68
CA GLN A 40 -2.01 6.78 3.61
C GLN A 40 -1.08 7.84 4.20
N LYS A 41 0.05 8.04 3.53
CA LYS A 41 1.00 9.10 3.84
C LYS A 41 1.34 9.87 2.59
N GLU A 42 1.24 11.19 2.67
CA GLU A 42 1.68 12.08 1.61
C GLU A 42 3.18 12.35 1.75
N TYR A 43 3.82 12.66 0.64
CA TYR A 43 5.21 13.09 0.63
C TYR A 43 5.38 14.28 -0.32
N PRO A 44 6.31 15.20 -0.01
CA PRO A 44 6.52 16.37 -0.85
C PRO A 44 7.23 16.01 -2.15
N LEU A 45 6.88 16.71 -3.22
CA LEU A 45 7.63 16.72 -4.46
C LEU A 45 8.68 17.82 -4.41
N ILE A 46 9.79 17.61 -5.09
CA ILE A 46 10.88 18.59 -5.20
C ILE A 46 10.86 19.17 -6.61
N TYR A 47 10.93 20.49 -6.71
CA TYR A 47 10.91 21.21 -7.98
C TYR A 47 12.24 21.95 -8.14
N PRO A 48 13.33 21.26 -8.57
CA PRO A 48 14.65 21.87 -8.66
C PRO A 48 14.74 22.93 -9.75
N GLU A 49 13.98 22.75 -10.83
CA GLU A 49 13.91 23.71 -11.96
C GLU A 49 12.48 23.69 -12.54
N ASP A 50 12.16 24.72 -13.34
CA ASP A 50 10.88 24.80 -14.02
C ASP A 50 10.66 23.56 -14.90
N GLY A 51 9.51 22.90 -14.73
CA GLY A 51 9.16 21.70 -15.45
C GLY A 51 9.78 20.41 -14.95
N TRP A 52 10.63 20.46 -13.94
CA TRP A 52 11.25 19.29 -13.32
C TRP A 52 10.58 18.99 -11.99
N VAL A 53 10.28 17.71 -11.78
CA VAL A 53 9.69 17.23 -10.53
C VAL A 53 10.51 16.05 -10.05
N GLU A 54 10.95 16.10 -8.80
CA GLU A 54 11.73 15.03 -8.18
C GLU A 54 11.06 14.56 -6.89
N ILE A 55 11.32 13.30 -6.55
CA ILE A 55 10.89 12.70 -5.29
C ILE A 55 12.14 12.16 -4.62
N ASP A 56 12.34 12.49 -3.34
CA ASP A 56 13.43 11.92 -2.55
C ASP A 56 13.14 10.42 -2.30
N PRO A 57 14.01 9.50 -2.76
CA PRO A 57 13.79 8.07 -2.57
C PRO A 57 13.67 7.65 -1.11
N GLU A 58 14.42 8.27 -0.21
CA GLU A 58 14.33 7.94 1.23
C GLU A 58 12.98 8.34 1.82
N VAL A 59 12.46 9.50 1.43
CA VAL A 59 11.13 9.96 1.85
C VAL A 59 10.05 9.03 1.30
N LEU A 60 10.20 8.60 0.05
CA LEU A 60 9.29 7.67 -0.58
C LEU A 60 9.23 6.34 0.17
N ILE A 61 10.39 5.74 0.46
CA ILE A 61 10.49 4.48 1.19
C ILE A 61 9.91 4.63 2.59
N LYS A 62 10.23 5.73 3.28
CA LYS A 62 9.69 5.99 4.61
C LYS A 62 8.18 6.09 4.59
N SER A 63 7.59 6.72 3.58
CA SER A 63 6.13 6.83 3.48
C SER A 63 5.47 5.44 3.35
N VAL A 64 6.07 4.54 2.59
CA VAL A 64 5.59 3.16 2.46
C VAL A 64 5.69 2.42 3.80
N THR A 65 6.85 2.48 4.46
CA THR A 65 7.04 1.78 5.75
C THR A 65 6.14 2.35 6.83
N ASP A 66 5.89 3.65 6.84
CA ASP A 66 4.97 4.29 7.80
C ASP A 66 3.53 3.79 7.58
N THR A 67 3.08 3.66 6.33
CA THR A 67 1.74 3.12 6.07
C THR A 67 1.62 1.66 6.47
N LEU A 68 2.66 0.86 6.24
CA LEU A 68 2.68 -0.54 6.66
C LEU A 68 2.62 -0.70 8.17
N SER A 69 3.25 0.20 8.92
CA SER A 69 3.25 0.15 10.38
C SER A 69 1.89 0.48 10.99
N GLU A 70 1.01 1.13 10.24
CA GLU A 70 -0.31 1.55 10.72
C GLU A 70 -1.42 0.53 10.46
N VAL A 71 -1.16 -0.51 9.68
CA VAL A 71 -2.14 -1.56 9.40
C VAL A 71 -1.79 -2.84 10.13
N ASN A 72 -2.79 -3.64 10.45
CA ASN A 72 -2.59 -4.95 11.06
C ASN A 72 -2.24 -5.95 9.97
N LEU A 73 -1.04 -6.52 10.04
CA LEU A 73 -0.54 -7.49 9.06
C LEU A 73 -0.88 -8.94 9.41
N ASP A 74 -1.55 -9.20 10.52
CA ASP A 74 -1.97 -10.55 10.90
C ASP A 74 -2.99 -11.09 9.89
N GLY A 75 -2.79 -12.33 9.46
CA GLY A 75 -3.70 -12.98 8.52
C GLY A 75 -3.50 -12.61 7.06
N ILE A 76 -2.44 -11.85 6.74
CA ILE A 76 -2.12 -11.50 5.36
C ILE A 76 -1.57 -12.73 4.64
N ALA A 77 -2.25 -13.16 3.59
CA ALA A 77 -1.86 -14.32 2.79
C ALA A 77 -1.03 -13.94 1.57
N SER A 78 -1.21 -12.75 1.03
CA SER A 78 -0.46 -12.26 -0.12
C SER A 78 -0.38 -10.74 -0.12
N ALA A 79 0.57 -10.21 -0.87
CA ALA A 79 0.75 -8.78 -1.02
C ALA A 79 1.05 -8.44 -2.47
N ALA A 80 0.60 -7.28 -2.90
CA ALA A 80 0.87 -6.73 -4.22
C ALA A 80 1.32 -5.29 -4.11
N ILE A 81 2.20 -4.87 -5.00
CA ILE A 81 2.71 -3.51 -5.05
C ILE A 81 2.35 -2.91 -6.40
N THR A 82 1.78 -1.72 -6.36
CA THR A 82 1.56 -0.91 -7.55
C THR A 82 2.36 0.37 -7.43
N ASN A 83 2.86 0.87 -8.54
CA ASN A 83 3.64 2.09 -8.55
C ASN A 83 3.26 2.98 -9.72
N GLN A 84 3.76 4.21 -9.67
CA GLN A 84 3.61 5.17 -10.75
C GLN A 84 4.48 4.75 -11.94
N ARG A 85 3.88 4.64 -13.12
CA ARG A 85 4.56 4.13 -14.31
C ARG A 85 5.56 5.12 -14.92
N GLU A 86 5.39 6.42 -14.70
CA GLU A 86 6.17 7.48 -15.33
C GLU A 86 7.26 8.06 -14.44
N THR A 87 7.52 7.43 -13.29
CA THR A 87 8.55 7.86 -12.36
C THR A 87 9.84 7.10 -12.62
N THR A 88 10.93 7.84 -12.82
CA THR A 88 12.28 7.30 -12.89
C THR A 88 13.04 7.72 -11.64
N ILE A 89 13.62 6.76 -10.98
CA ILE A 89 14.39 6.96 -9.75
C ILE A 89 15.87 6.82 -10.03
#